data_454184b31f4e7c54b40ab46d9c319bdf
#
_entry.id   454184b31f4e7c54b40ab46d9c319bdf
#
_cell.length_a   1.000
_cell.length_b   1.000
_cell.length_c   1.000
_cell.angle_alpha   90.00
_cell.angle_beta   90.00
_cell.angle_gamma   90.00
#
_symmetry.space_group_name_H-M   'P 1'
#
loop_
_entity.id
_entity.type
_entity.pdbx_description
1 polymer ?
#
loop_
_entity_poly.entity_id
_entity_poly.type
_entity_poly.pdbx_seq_one_letter_code
_entity_poly.pdbx_strand_id
1 'polypeptide(L)'
;VTLLTAFALSRHELIGRSAISLFFAFTMWFSGGLIPFYLLVRDLGMYNTRWALIVPGVVNVWNVIVCRTNINSTIPEEMYEAASIDGCGYFRFFLRMVVPLSKPIIAVIVLWTAIGHWNSYFNALIFILDNDKKPLQLYLREYLVSSNVVDLSNVDFDTESLGIQELVKNSLILLSVLPLWIFYPFIQKYFVKGVMVGAVKG
;
A
#
# COMPACT_ATOMS: atom_id res chain seq x y z
N VAL A 1 3.68 -8.66 7.09
CA VAL A 1 2.85 -8.27 8.25
C VAL A 1 1.37 -8.49 7.94
N THR A 2 0.78 -7.84 6.91
CA THR A 2 -0.66 -7.91 6.58
C THR A 2 -1.23 -9.33 6.54
N LEU A 3 -0.60 -10.25 5.79
CA LEU A 3 -1.08 -11.64 5.69
C LEU A 3 -1.01 -12.40 7.01
N LEU A 4 0.06 -12.18 7.80
CA LEU A 4 0.22 -12.81 9.11
C LEU A 4 -0.85 -12.33 10.10
N THR A 5 -1.09 -11.01 10.12
CA THR A 5 -2.16 -10.41 10.95
C THR A 5 -3.54 -10.93 10.52
N ALA A 6 -3.80 -11.00 9.21
CA ALA A 6 -5.04 -11.54 8.67
C ALA A 6 -5.25 -13.02 9.03
N PHE A 7 -4.18 -13.83 8.97
CA PHE A 7 -4.21 -15.23 9.39
C PHE A 7 -4.50 -15.36 10.89
N ALA A 8 -3.80 -14.61 11.74
CA ALA A 8 -4.06 -14.64 13.18
C ALA A 8 -5.52 -14.27 13.49
N LEU A 9 -6.05 -13.22 12.86
CA LEU A 9 -7.44 -12.80 13.02
C LEU A 9 -8.46 -13.72 12.33
N SER A 10 -8.05 -14.66 11.49
CA SER A 10 -8.93 -15.67 10.91
C SER A 10 -9.19 -16.83 11.86
N ARG A 11 -8.29 -17.11 12.79
CA ARG A 11 -8.39 -18.24 13.72
C ARG A 11 -9.39 -18.00 14.83
N HIS A 12 -10.25 -18.98 15.09
CA HIS A 12 -11.28 -18.91 16.14
C HIS A 12 -10.72 -19.00 17.54
N GLU A 13 -9.60 -19.70 17.72
CA GLU A 13 -8.93 -19.89 19.01
C GLU A 13 -8.20 -18.62 19.51
N LEU A 14 -8.07 -17.59 18.67
CA LEU A 14 -7.40 -16.35 19.10
C LEU A 14 -8.22 -15.64 20.18
N ILE A 15 -7.69 -15.62 21.40
CA ILE A 15 -8.30 -14.93 22.53
C ILE A 15 -8.38 -13.43 22.22
N GLY A 16 -9.58 -12.83 22.38
CA GLY A 16 -9.79 -11.42 22.11
C GLY A 16 -9.93 -11.05 20.64
N ARG A 17 -10.09 -12.03 19.73
CA ARG A 17 -10.26 -11.82 18.27
C ARG A 17 -11.27 -10.72 17.92
N SER A 18 -12.43 -10.73 18.57
CA SER A 18 -13.49 -9.75 18.32
C SER A 18 -13.07 -8.34 18.74
N ALA A 19 -12.47 -8.19 19.91
CA ALA A 19 -11.99 -6.91 20.41
C ALA A 19 -10.86 -6.34 19.52
N ILE A 20 -9.90 -7.20 19.14
CA ILE A 20 -8.82 -6.79 18.23
C ILE A 20 -9.39 -6.40 16.87
N SER A 21 -10.32 -7.18 16.30
CA SER A 21 -10.95 -6.86 15.02
C SER A 21 -11.74 -5.54 15.08
N LEU A 22 -12.44 -5.28 16.19
CA LEU A 22 -13.15 -4.02 16.41
C LEU A 22 -12.17 -2.86 16.52
N PHE A 23 -11.05 -3.04 17.22
CA PHE A 23 -10.00 -2.02 17.32
C PHE A 23 -9.42 -1.67 15.95
N PHE A 24 -9.11 -2.68 15.12
CA PHE A 24 -8.68 -2.45 13.74
C PHE A 24 -9.75 -1.68 12.93
N ALA A 25 -11.02 -2.10 13.00
CA ALA A 25 -12.10 -1.40 12.32
C ALA A 25 -12.26 0.05 12.82
N PHE A 26 -12.14 0.29 14.12
CA PHE A 26 -12.20 1.62 14.71
C PHE A 26 -11.13 2.56 14.11
N THR A 27 -9.90 2.08 13.94
CA THR A 27 -8.81 2.88 13.37
C THR A 27 -9.02 3.28 11.91
N MET A 28 -9.96 2.67 11.20
CA MET A 28 -10.34 3.10 9.83
C MET A 28 -11.21 4.36 9.84
N TRP A 29 -12.01 4.54 10.87
CA TRP A 29 -12.95 5.67 10.99
C TRP A 29 -12.37 6.83 11.79
N PHE A 30 -11.47 6.55 12.72
CA PHE A 30 -10.89 7.53 13.61
C PHE A 30 -9.39 7.64 13.39
N SER A 31 -8.92 8.81 12.99
CA SER A 31 -7.50 9.14 12.91
C SER A 31 -7.16 10.25 13.89
N GLY A 32 -5.98 10.25 14.46
CA GLY A 32 -5.50 11.30 15.36
C GLY A 32 -5.23 12.65 14.68
N GLY A 33 -5.29 12.67 13.33
CA GLY A 33 -4.97 13.85 12.54
C GLY A 33 -3.48 13.98 12.20
N LEU A 34 -3.17 14.97 11.36
CA LEU A 34 -1.84 15.16 10.80
C LEU A 34 -0.81 15.59 11.85
N ILE A 35 -1.17 16.50 12.76
CA ILE A 35 -0.22 17.04 13.74
C ILE A 35 0.24 15.99 14.75
N PRO A 36 -0.64 15.23 15.42
CA PRO A 36 -0.21 14.12 16.28
C PRO A 36 0.60 13.06 15.54
N PHE A 37 0.24 12.76 14.30
CA PHE A 37 0.99 11.81 13.47
C PHE A 37 2.41 12.31 13.17
N TYR A 38 2.55 13.60 12.82
CA TYR A 38 3.85 14.21 12.59
C TYR A 38 4.74 14.16 13.84
N LEU A 39 4.19 14.53 15.00
CA LEU A 39 4.91 14.51 16.27
C LEU A 39 5.38 13.09 16.61
N LEU A 40 4.52 12.10 16.45
CA LEU A 40 4.87 10.70 16.69
C LEU A 40 6.03 10.21 15.80
N VAL A 41 5.99 10.49 14.49
CA VAL A 41 7.06 10.10 13.56
C VAL A 41 8.38 10.78 13.90
N ARG A 42 8.33 12.06 14.32
CA ARG A 42 9.50 12.83 14.75
C ARG A 42 10.07 12.28 16.06
N ASP A 43 9.23 12.03 17.05
CA ASP A 43 9.66 11.58 18.38
C ASP A 43 10.21 10.14 18.36
N LEU A 44 9.77 9.32 17.37
CA LEU A 44 10.36 8.01 17.08
C LEU A 44 11.70 8.10 16.31
N GLY A 45 12.22 9.30 16.04
CA GLY A 45 13.49 9.50 15.34
C GLY A 45 13.46 9.11 13.86
N MET A 46 12.26 8.95 13.26
CA MET A 46 12.12 8.58 11.85
C MET A 46 12.13 9.79 10.89
N TYR A 47 12.06 11.03 11.43
CA TYR A 47 12.07 12.26 10.62
C TYR A 47 13.32 12.33 9.73
N ASN A 48 13.15 12.77 8.50
CA ASN A 48 14.16 12.84 7.44
C ASN A 48 14.84 11.48 7.14
N THR A 49 14.10 10.39 7.33
CA THR A 49 14.54 9.04 6.96
C THR A 49 13.51 8.36 6.06
N ARG A 50 13.95 7.40 5.24
CA ARG A 50 13.03 6.59 4.42
C ARG A 50 12.06 5.75 5.26
N TRP A 51 12.39 5.49 6.52
CA TRP A 51 11.53 4.77 7.46
C TRP A 51 10.23 5.51 7.75
N ALA A 52 10.25 6.86 7.76
CA ALA A 52 9.04 7.67 7.89
C ALA A 52 8.00 7.40 6.79
N LEU A 53 8.44 6.95 5.61
CA LEU A 53 7.56 6.62 4.48
C LEU A 53 7.07 5.17 4.52
N ILE A 54 7.83 4.27 5.14
CA ILE A 54 7.59 2.82 5.09
C ILE A 54 6.82 2.37 6.34
N VAL A 55 7.33 2.68 7.53
CA VAL A 55 6.83 2.12 8.80
C VAL A 55 5.37 2.46 9.08
N PRO A 56 4.90 3.70 8.91
CA PRO A 56 3.49 4.03 9.16
C PRO A 56 2.51 3.30 8.23
N GLY A 57 2.96 2.93 7.03
CA GLY A 57 2.16 2.23 6.03
C GLY A 57 2.24 0.70 6.08
N VAL A 58 3.04 0.10 6.98
CA VAL A 58 3.27 -1.36 7.04
C VAL A 58 1.99 -2.15 7.29
N VAL A 59 1.08 -1.60 8.09
CA VAL A 59 -0.22 -2.20 8.36
C VAL A 59 -1.32 -1.34 7.76
N ASN A 60 -1.91 -1.81 6.68
CA ASN A 60 -3.14 -1.24 6.14
C ASN A 60 -4.31 -2.10 6.56
N VAL A 61 -5.23 -1.55 7.34
CA VAL A 61 -6.35 -2.28 7.93
C VAL A 61 -7.29 -2.84 6.88
N TRP A 62 -7.56 -2.09 5.80
CA TRP A 62 -8.37 -2.57 4.69
C TRP A 62 -7.76 -3.84 4.08
N ASN A 63 -6.46 -3.83 3.82
CA ASN A 63 -5.74 -4.98 3.29
C ASN A 63 -5.82 -6.19 4.24
N VAL A 64 -5.74 -5.96 5.56
CA VAL A 64 -5.90 -7.03 6.56
C VAL A 64 -7.30 -7.64 6.50
N ILE A 65 -8.35 -6.81 6.41
CA ILE A 65 -9.74 -7.30 6.33
C ILE A 65 -9.96 -8.11 5.05
N VAL A 66 -9.49 -7.62 3.91
CA VAL A 66 -9.62 -8.31 2.61
C VAL A 66 -8.87 -9.64 2.63
N CYS A 67 -7.63 -9.68 3.15
CA CYS A 67 -6.88 -10.92 3.33
C CYS A 67 -7.58 -11.91 4.26
N ARG A 68 -8.10 -11.43 5.41
CA ARG A 68 -8.83 -12.28 6.36
C ARG A 68 -10.07 -12.90 5.73
N THR A 69 -10.86 -12.10 5.01
CA THR A 69 -12.05 -12.61 4.30
C THR A 69 -11.69 -13.67 3.27
N ASN A 70 -10.61 -13.44 2.51
CA ASN A 70 -10.12 -14.41 1.53
C ASN A 70 -9.63 -15.70 2.21
N ILE A 71 -8.89 -15.61 3.32
CA ILE A 71 -8.42 -16.79 4.07
C ILE A 71 -9.62 -17.60 4.56
N ASN A 72 -10.62 -16.97 5.17
CA ASN A 72 -11.81 -17.64 5.68
C ASN A 72 -12.64 -18.33 4.58
N SER A 73 -12.65 -17.77 3.37
CA SER A 73 -13.41 -18.34 2.24
C SER A 73 -12.64 -19.45 1.50
N THR A 74 -11.31 -19.41 1.54
CA THR A 74 -10.45 -20.31 0.73
C THR A 74 -9.89 -21.47 1.55
N ILE A 75 -9.73 -21.29 2.87
CA ILE A 75 -9.10 -22.24 3.78
C ILE A 75 -10.09 -22.58 4.90
N PRO A 76 -10.86 -23.66 4.74
CA PRO A 76 -11.79 -24.15 5.75
C PRO A 76 -11.07 -24.51 7.05
N GLU A 77 -11.77 -24.48 8.17
CA GLU A 77 -11.21 -24.75 9.49
C GLU A 77 -10.80 -26.21 9.62
N GLU A 78 -11.55 -27.12 9.00
CA GLU A 78 -11.28 -28.55 8.94
C GLU A 78 -9.89 -28.87 8.35
N MET A 79 -9.41 -28.02 7.44
CA MET A 79 -8.05 -28.18 6.88
C MET A 79 -6.96 -27.94 7.94
N TYR A 80 -7.19 -27.00 8.85
CA TYR A 80 -6.28 -26.75 9.96
C TYR A 80 -6.37 -27.87 11.01
N GLU A 81 -7.57 -28.33 11.35
CA GLU A 81 -7.79 -29.42 12.29
C GLU A 81 -7.08 -30.70 11.80
N ALA A 82 -7.26 -31.08 10.53
CA ALA A 82 -6.56 -32.22 9.95
C ALA A 82 -5.03 -32.08 10.03
N ALA A 83 -4.50 -30.89 9.65
CA ALA A 83 -3.07 -30.63 9.74
C ALA A 83 -2.55 -30.66 11.19
N SER A 84 -3.36 -30.26 12.17
CA SER A 84 -2.98 -30.28 13.59
C SER A 84 -2.88 -31.70 14.14
N ILE A 85 -3.72 -32.62 13.68
CA ILE A 85 -3.64 -34.05 13.99
C ILE A 85 -2.31 -34.62 13.48
N ASP A 86 -1.84 -34.17 12.34
CA ASP A 86 -0.52 -34.51 11.76
C ASP A 86 0.66 -33.80 12.46
N GLY A 87 0.43 -33.09 13.57
CA GLY A 87 1.46 -32.37 14.32
C GLY A 87 1.92 -31.05 13.68
N CYS A 88 1.13 -30.48 12.78
CA CYS A 88 1.45 -29.22 12.13
C CYS A 88 1.06 -28.02 13.02
N GLY A 89 2.05 -27.34 13.58
CA GLY A 89 1.81 -26.08 14.32
C GLY A 89 1.42 -24.90 13.43
N TYR A 90 0.84 -23.85 14.01
CA TYR A 90 0.33 -22.65 13.33
C TYR A 90 1.30 -22.02 12.34
N PHE A 91 2.56 -21.86 12.71
CA PHE A 91 3.55 -21.21 11.83
C PHE A 91 3.89 -22.08 10.61
N ARG A 92 3.98 -23.39 10.79
CA ARG A 92 4.21 -24.34 9.68
C ARG A 92 2.99 -24.37 8.75
N PHE A 93 1.78 -24.40 9.30
CA PHE A 93 0.54 -24.32 8.54
C PHE A 93 0.47 -23.02 7.73
N PHE A 94 0.77 -21.88 8.36
CA PHE A 94 0.82 -20.59 7.68
C PHE A 94 1.75 -20.61 6.46
N LEU A 95 3.00 -21.07 6.62
CA LEU A 95 3.97 -21.05 5.53
C LEU A 95 3.68 -22.08 4.43
N ARG A 96 3.21 -23.29 4.79
CA ARG A 96 3.06 -24.39 3.83
C ARG A 96 1.68 -24.46 3.19
N MET A 97 0.65 -23.95 3.84
CA MET A 97 -0.74 -24.02 3.37
C MET A 97 -1.29 -22.64 3.06
N VAL A 98 -1.32 -21.73 4.05
CA VAL A 98 -1.95 -20.42 3.88
C VAL A 98 -1.26 -19.56 2.82
N VAL A 99 0.06 -19.42 2.87
CA VAL A 99 0.81 -18.60 1.90
C VAL A 99 0.65 -19.12 0.46
N PRO A 100 0.81 -20.41 0.15
CA PRO A 100 0.61 -20.92 -1.20
C PRO A 100 -0.82 -20.78 -1.72
N LEU A 101 -1.83 -21.06 -0.87
CA LEU A 101 -3.24 -20.95 -1.26
C LEU A 101 -3.69 -19.48 -1.42
N SER A 102 -3.04 -18.57 -0.70
CA SER A 102 -3.32 -17.13 -0.73
C SER A 102 -2.54 -16.36 -1.82
N LYS A 103 -1.81 -17.02 -2.72
CA LYS A 103 -1.03 -16.36 -3.77
C LYS A 103 -1.82 -15.31 -4.57
N PRO A 104 -3.07 -15.54 -4.99
CA PRO A 104 -3.82 -14.52 -5.72
C PRO A 104 -4.03 -13.25 -4.91
N ILE A 105 -4.47 -13.37 -3.65
CA ILE A 105 -4.71 -12.20 -2.81
C ILE A 105 -3.40 -11.51 -2.41
N ILE A 106 -2.30 -12.25 -2.23
CA ILE A 106 -0.98 -11.68 -1.98
C ILE A 106 -0.57 -10.79 -3.17
N ALA A 107 -0.76 -11.25 -4.41
CA ALA A 107 -0.45 -10.45 -5.59
C ALA A 107 -1.25 -9.14 -5.65
N VAL A 108 -2.54 -9.18 -5.29
CA VAL A 108 -3.40 -7.99 -5.21
C VAL A 108 -2.88 -7.02 -4.15
N ILE A 109 -2.59 -7.50 -2.94
CA ILE A 109 -2.09 -6.65 -1.84
C ILE A 109 -0.73 -6.04 -2.17
N VAL A 110 0.17 -6.82 -2.77
CA VAL A 110 1.48 -6.32 -3.23
C VAL A 110 1.29 -5.19 -4.25
N LEU A 111 0.38 -5.37 -5.22
CA LEU A 111 0.08 -4.33 -6.20
C LEU A 111 -0.47 -3.06 -5.54
N TRP A 112 -1.49 -3.18 -4.69
CA TRP A 112 -2.09 -2.02 -4.01
C TRP A 112 -1.06 -1.27 -3.17
N THR A 113 -0.22 -2.01 -2.46
CA THR A 113 0.85 -1.43 -1.65
C THR A 113 1.91 -0.74 -2.53
N ALA A 114 2.32 -1.38 -3.63
CA ALA A 114 3.29 -0.82 -4.57
C ALA A 114 2.76 0.47 -5.23
N ILE A 115 1.51 0.47 -5.72
CA ILE A 115 0.88 1.65 -6.31
C ILE A 115 0.73 2.77 -5.26
N GLY A 116 0.31 2.42 -4.03
CA GLY A 116 0.17 3.38 -2.95
C GLY A 116 1.49 4.07 -2.59
N HIS A 117 2.58 3.31 -2.49
CA HIS A 117 3.92 3.87 -2.22
C HIS A 117 4.47 4.63 -3.43
N TRP A 118 4.23 4.14 -4.65
CA TRP A 118 4.66 4.83 -5.87
C TRP A 118 4.04 6.23 -5.99
N ASN A 119 2.75 6.36 -5.67
CA ASN A 119 2.01 7.61 -5.73
C ASN A 119 2.14 8.48 -4.47
N SER A 120 2.84 8.01 -3.45
CA SER A 120 2.97 8.72 -2.18
C SER A 120 3.96 9.88 -2.31
N TYR A 121 3.45 11.11 -2.35
CA TYR A 121 4.24 12.33 -2.27
C TYR A 121 4.01 13.10 -0.96
N PHE A 122 2.79 13.03 -0.40
CA PHE A 122 2.39 13.88 0.72
C PHE A 122 3.19 13.60 1.99
N ASN A 123 3.37 12.32 2.35
CA ASN A 123 4.20 11.96 3.49
C ASN A 123 5.67 12.34 3.25
N ALA A 124 6.16 12.20 2.03
CA ALA A 124 7.51 12.62 1.68
C ALA A 124 7.68 14.14 1.80
N LEU A 125 6.69 14.92 1.40
CA LEU A 125 6.68 16.39 1.52
C LEU A 125 6.81 16.84 2.99
N ILE A 126 6.19 16.10 3.91
CA ILE A 126 6.17 16.46 5.34
C ILE A 126 7.41 15.95 6.08
N PHE A 127 7.88 14.75 5.74
CA PHE A 127 8.89 14.06 6.55
C PHE A 127 10.29 14.07 5.95
N ILE A 128 10.49 14.37 4.65
CA ILE A 128 11.78 14.28 3.98
C ILE A 128 12.28 15.68 3.61
N LEU A 129 13.44 16.04 4.18
CA LEU A 129 14.13 17.29 3.86
C LEU A 129 15.20 17.08 2.79
N ASP A 130 15.99 16.01 2.92
CA ASP A 130 17.12 15.75 2.05
C ASP A 130 16.65 15.38 0.63
N ASN A 131 17.19 16.05 -0.38
CA ASN A 131 16.85 15.80 -1.77
C ASN A 131 17.14 14.35 -2.17
N ASP A 132 18.22 13.75 -1.73
CA ASP A 132 18.63 12.38 -2.07
C ASP A 132 17.64 11.30 -1.60
N LYS A 133 16.73 11.65 -0.68
CA LYS A 133 15.75 10.73 -0.10
C LYS A 133 14.35 10.91 -0.67
N LYS A 134 14.12 11.98 -1.44
CA LYS A 134 12.80 12.30 -2.02
C LYS A 134 12.40 11.25 -3.05
N PRO A 135 11.15 10.76 -3.01
CA PRO A 135 10.62 9.92 -4.08
C PRO A 135 10.34 10.74 -5.34
N LEU A 136 10.32 10.06 -6.49
CA LEU A 136 10.08 10.66 -7.80
C LEU A 136 8.82 11.54 -7.84
N GLN A 137 7.74 11.09 -7.23
CA GLN A 137 6.46 11.81 -7.23
C GLN A 137 6.55 13.17 -6.50
N LEU A 138 7.41 13.30 -5.49
CA LEU A 138 7.64 14.57 -4.83
C LEU A 138 8.41 15.55 -5.75
N TYR A 139 9.45 15.07 -6.44
CA TYR A 139 10.16 15.88 -7.44
C TYR A 139 9.24 16.38 -8.55
N LEU A 140 8.40 15.48 -9.08
CA LEU A 140 7.43 15.84 -10.12
C LEU A 140 6.47 16.92 -9.65
N ARG A 141 5.95 16.77 -8.43
CA ARG A 141 5.06 17.78 -7.84
C ARG A 141 5.77 19.12 -7.66
N GLU A 142 6.98 19.12 -7.10
CA GLU A 142 7.78 20.35 -6.92
C GLU A 142 8.03 21.04 -8.25
N TYR A 143 8.37 20.31 -9.30
CA TYR A 143 8.55 20.85 -10.64
C TYR A 143 7.26 21.43 -11.22
N LEU A 144 6.14 20.71 -11.12
CA LEU A 144 4.84 21.15 -11.62
C LEU A 144 4.33 22.42 -10.90
N VAL A 145 4.60 22.53 -9.60
CA VAL A 145 4.21 23.74 -8.83
C VAL A 145 5.12 24.91 -9.20
N SER A 146 6.42 24.70 -9.33
CA SER A 146 7.37 25.76 -9.70
C SER A 146 7.09 26.29 -11.10
N SER A 147 6.81 25.45 -12.09
CA SER A 147 6.50 25.88 -13.44
C SER A 147 5.23 26.75 -13.51
N ASN A 148 4.20 26.40 -12.76
CA ASN A 148 2.96 27.19 -12.71
C ASN A 148 3.16 28.58 -12.04
N VAL A 149 4.10 28.69 -11.09
CA VAL A 149 4.39 29.98 -10.42
C VAL A 149 5.18 30.90 -11.33
N VAL A 150 6.09 30.37 -12.13
CA VAL A 150 6.87 31.15 -13.12
C VAL A 150 5.94 31.70 -14.19
N ASP A 151 4.96 30.97 -14.68
CA ASP A 151 3.97 31.41 -15.67
C ASP A 151 3.13 32.64 -15.20
N LEU A 152 2.92 32.76 -13.87
CA LEU A 152 2.13 33.86 -13.29
C LEU A 152 2.95 35.14 -13.02
N SER A 153 4.27 35.02 -12.96
CA SER A 153 5.14 36.15 -12.54
C SER A 153 5.82 36.92 -13.66
N ASN A 154 5.83 36.40 -14.89
CA ASN A 154 6.54 37.01 -16.02
C ASN A 154 5.59 37.27 -17.22
N VAL A 155 5.38 38.51 -17.54
CA VAL A 155 4.51 38.99 -18.64
C VAL A 155 5.18 38.96 -20.03
N ASP A 156 6.51 38.72 -20.10
CA ASP A 156 7.30 38.69 -21.34
C ASP A 156 7.90 37.31 -21.60
N PHE A 157 7.08 36.32 -21.96
CA PHE A 157 7.57 35.02 -22.41
C PHE A 157 7.53 34.89 -23.94
N ASP A 158 8.66 34.49 -24.52
CA ASP A 158 8.73 33.94 -25.87
C ASP A 158 7.84 32.70 -25.95
N THR A 159 6.95 32.66 -26.92
CA THR A 159 6.00 31.55 -27.19
C THR A 159 6.72 30.18 -27.29
N GLU A 160 8.00 30.20 -27.68
CA GLU A 160 8.84 29.01 -27.82
C GLU A 160 9.27 28.42 -26.46
N SER A 161 9.55 29.26 -25.46
CA SER A 161 9.93 28.82 -24.12
C SER A 161 8.74 28.16 -23.37
N LEU A 162 7.52 28.66 -23.58
CA LEU A 162 6.29 28.06 -23.04
C LEU A 162 6.03 26.70 -23.66
N GLY A 163 6.24 26.52 -24.96
CA GLY A 163 6.09 25.23 -25.64
C GLY A 163 7.05 24.15 -25.09
N ILE A 164 8.30 24.53 -24.82
CA ILE A 164 9.30 23.60 -24.25
C ILE A 164 8.93 23.20 -22.81
N GLN A 165 8.47 24.13 -21.98
CA GLN A 165 8.04 23.82 -20.60
C GLN A 165 6.87 22.84 -20.58
N GLU A 166 5.88 23.04 -21.45
CA GLU A 166 4.73 22.16 -21.57
C GLU A 166 5.11 20.75 -22.06
N LEU A 167 6.03 20.66 -23.03
CA LEU A 167 6.58 19.40 -23.49
C LEU A 167 7.32 18.65 -22.37
N VAL A 168 8.14 19.33 -21.58
CA VAL A 168 8.87 18.73 -20.45
C VAL A 168 7.88 18.25 -19.39
N LYS A 169 6.87 19.05 -19.05
CA LYS A 169 5.79 18.69 -18.12
C LYS A 169 5.09 17.40 -18.54
N ASN A 170 4.63 17.34 -19.79
CA ASN A 170 3.91 16.17 -20.32
C ASN A 170 4.82 14.93 -20.40
N SER A 171 6.08 15.11 -20.77
CA SER A 171 7.07 14.03 -20.81
C SER A 171 7.34 13.44 -19.42
N LEU A 172 7.47 14.28 -18.39
CA LEU A 172 7.67 13.85 -17.02
C LEU A 172 6.46 13.08 -16.47
N ILE A 173 5.23 13.52 -16.78
CA ILE A 173 4.01 12.81 -16.40
C ILE A 173 4.00 11.43 -17.04
N LEU A 174 4.29 11.31 -18.34
CA LEU A 174 4.35 10.02 -19.05
C LEU A 174 5.42 9.10 -18.44
N LEU A 175 6.61 9.63 -18.17
CA LEU A 175 7.72 8.88 -17.52
C LEU A 175 7.34 8.35 -16.15
N SER A 176 6.54 9.11 -15.38
CA SER A 176 6.10 8.70 -14.04
C SER A 176 5.10 7.54 -14.06
N VAL A 177 4.33 7.38 -15.13
CA VAL A 177 3.34 6.30 -15.30
C VAL A 177 3.94 5.05 -15.93
N LEU A 178 5.04 5.17 -16.70
CA LEU A 178 5.68 4.06 -17.41
C LEU A 178 5.98 2.83 -16.55
N PRO A 179 6.58 2.95 -15.35
CA PRO A 179 6.85 1.78 -14.52
C PRO A 179 5.58 1.02 -14.16
N LEU A 180 4.49 1.72 -13.85
CA LEU A 180 3.21 1.08 -13.54
C LEU A 180 2.64 0.31 -14.73
N TRP A 181 2.75 0.86 -15.94
CA TRP A 181 2.31 0.20 -17.17
C TRP A 181 3.13 -1.07 -17.46
N ILE A 182 4.43 -1.06 -17.21
CA ILE A 182 5.30 -2.22 -17.38
C ILE A 182 4.93 -3.34 -16.40
N PHE A 183 4.62 -3.00 -15.14
CA PHE A 183 4.27 -4.00 -14.13
C PHE A 183 2.84 -4.53 -14.26
N TYR A 184 1.92 -3.76 -14.83
CA TYR A 184 0.50 -4.12 -14.92
C TYR A 184 0.23 -5.49 -15.59
N PRO A 185 0.81 -5.85 -16.76
CA PRO A 185 0.53 -7.12 -17.41
C PRO A 185 0.94 -8.35 -16.58
N PHE A 186 1.99 -8.22 -15.77
CA PHE A 186 2.46 -9.32 -14.91
C PHE A 186 1.48 -9.62 -13.77
N ILE A 187 0.74 -8.61 -13.33
CA ILE A 187 -0.16 -8.71 -12.18
C ILE A 187 -1.59 -9.00 -12.63
N GLN A 188 -1.99 -8.53 -13.82
CA GLN A 188 -3.32 -8.73 -14.40
C GLN A 188 -3.75 -10.22 -14.41
N LYS A 189 -2.85 -11.14 -14.70
CA LYS A 189 -3.11 -12.59 -14.69
C LYS A 189 -3.59 -13.13 -13.33
N TYR A 190 -3.24 -12.47 -12.23
CA TYR A 190 -3.68 -12.86 -10.88
C TYR A 190 -5.04 -12.25 -10.52
N PHE A 191 -5.36 -11.06 -11.06
CA PHE A 191 -6.67 -10.43 -10.90
C PHE A 191 -7.81 -11.26 -11.51
N VAL A 192 -7.63 -11.73 -12.72
CA VAL A 192 -8.66 -12.52 -13.45
C VAL A 192 -9.01 -13.80 -12.68
N LYS A 193 -8.03 -14.41 -12.00
CA LYS A 193 -8.26 -15.64 -11.20
C LYS A 193 -8.82 -15.39 -9.80
N GLY A 194 -8.55 -14.21 -9.19
CA GLY A 194 -8.92 -13.92 -7.79
C GLY A 194 -10.30 -13.28 -7.63
N VAL A 195 -10.70 -12.43 -8.56
CA VAL A 195 -11.98 -11.70 -8.48
C VAL A 195 -13.16 -12.59 -8.88
N MET A 196 -12.94 -13.55 -9.79
CA MET A 196 -14.01 -14.47 -10.27
C MET A 196 -14.47 -15.47 -9.19
N VAL A 197 -13.66 -15.80 -8.20
CA VAL A 197 -14.03 -16.74 -7.12
C VAL A 197 -15.03 -16.13 -6.14
N GLY A 198 -15.07 -14.80 -6.00
CA GLY A 198 -16.05 -14.09 -5.15
C GLY A 198 -17.39 -13.79 -5.81
N ALA A 199 -17.44 -13.78 -7.14
CA ALA A 199 -18.62 -13.38 -7.89
C ALA A 199 -19.58 -14.55 -8.25
N VAL A 200 -19.17 -15.79 -8.04
CA VAL A 200 -19.92 -17.00 -8.46
C VAL A 200 -20.67 -17.66 -7.30
N LYS A 201 -20.75 -17.07 -6.12
CA LYS A 201 -21.62 -17.50 -5.02
C LYS A 201 -22.80 -16.51 -4.90
N GLY A 202 -23.65 -16.52 -5.92
CA GLY A 202 -25.01 -16.01 -5.90
C GLY A 202 -25.93 -17.14 -6.36
#